data_ed18c9f9e9382f5bb3c9d40a8a91c87e
#
_entry.id   ed18c9f9e9382f5bb3c9d40a8a91c87e
#
_cell.length_a   1.000
_cell.length_b   1.000
_cell.length_c   1.000
_cell.angle_alpha   90.00
_cell.angle_beta   90.00
_cell.angle_gamma   90.00
#
_symmetry.space_group_name_H-M   'P 1'
#
loop_
_entity.id
_entity.type
_entity.pdbx_description
1 polymer ?
#
loop_
_entity_poly.entity_id
_entity_poly.type
_entity_poly.pdbx_seq_one_letter_code
_entity_poly.pdbx_strand_id
1 'polypeptide(L)'
;MTSAIFTSPDDAEAAFYKALGHADLSGMMTVWSEDEEVVCIHPGSIRLVGLAAIRESWRQLFESGSRITVRPTHLIRWHNMMTAVHTVHQHVHVEGDDRLHPPIIATNVFTRGAEGWRMVMHHASPAPDMDNIHGHEGPHIIH
;
A
#
# COMPACT_ATOMS: atom_id res chain seq x y z
N MET A 1 -6.32 22.19 -13.22
CA MET A 1 -6.86 20.91 -12.88
C MET A 1 -6.83 20.68 -11.38
N THR A 2 -7.94 20.30 -10.82
CA THR A 2 -8.00 20.10 -9.38
C THR A 2 -7.63 18.66 -9.03
N SER A 3 -6.89 18.50 -7.95
CA SER A 3 -6.61 17.19 -7.40
C SER A 3 -7.86 16.61 -6.77
N ALA A 4 -7.95 15.31 -6.74
CA ALA A 4 -9.03 14.65 -6.03
C ALA A 4 -8.91 14.96 -4.54
N ILE A 5 -10.03 15.12 -3.88
CA ILE A 5 -10.06 15.30 -2.44
C ILE A 5 -10.64 14.02 -1.85
N PHE A 6 -9.87 13.37 -0.99
CA PHE A 6 -10.33 12.16 -0.33
C PHE A 6 -10.87 12.54 1.05
N THR A 7 -12.15 12.28 1.24
CA THR A 7 -12.85 12.71 2.45
C THR A 7 -12.67 11.71 3.59
N SER A 8 -12.06 10.56 3.33
CA SER A 8 -11.78 9.58 4.37
C SER A 8 -10.49 8.84 4.02
N PRO A 9 -9.83 8.24 5.03
CA PRO A 9 -8.68 7.38 4.74
C PRO A 9 -9.05 6.20 3.84
N ASP A 10 -10.26 5.67 4.00
CA ASP A 10 -10.71 4.56 3.18
C ASP A 10 -10.78 4.96 1.70
N ASP A 11 -11.24 6.17 1.40
CA ASP A 11 -11.29 6.65 0.03
C ASP A 11 -9.90 6.80 -0.56
N ALA A 12 -8.96 7.32 0.22
CA ALA A 12 -7.57 7.44 -0.23
C ALA A 12 -6.97 6.06 -0.48
N GLU A 13 -7.23 5.11 0.40
CA GLU A 13 -6.71 3.75 0.26
C GLU A 13 -7.32 3.04 -0.96
N ALA A 14 -8.61 3.21 -1.19
CA ALA A 14 -9.27 2.65 -2.36
C ALA A 14 -8.66 3.21 -3.65
N ALA A 15 -8.38 4.50 -3.67
CA ALA A 15 -7.74 5.14 -4.82
C ALA A 15 -6.32 4.61 -5.04
N PHE A 16 -5.60 4.33 -3.96
CA PHE A 16 -4.27 3.75 -4.04
C PHE A 16 -4.30 2.39 -4.75
N TYR A 17 -5.17 1.49 -4.30
CA TYR A 17 -5.22 0.15 -4.89
C TYR A 17 -5.81 0.17 -6.30
N LYS A 18 -6.71 1.09 -6.58
CA LYS A 18 -7.25 1.25 -7.93
C LYS A 18 -6.16 1.71 -8.90
N ALA A 19 -5.36 2.70 -8.50
CA ALA A 19 -4.28 3.20 -9.34
C ALA A 19 -3.23 2.10 -9.58
N LEU A 20 -2.94 1.32 -8.56
CA LEU A 20 -2.00 0.21 -8.68
C LEU A 20 -2.51 -0.82 -9.70
N GLY A 21 -3.78 -1.18 -9.61
CA GLY A 21 -4.36 -2.17 -10.53
C GLY A 21 -4.46 -1.70 -11.97
N HIS A 22 -4.53 -0.39 -12.19
CA HIS A 22 -4.63 0.18 -13.54
C HIS A 22 -3.29 0.71 -14.06
N ALA A 23 -2.22 0.55 -13.29
CA ALA A 23 -0.91 1.12 -13.64
C ALA A 23 -1.04 2.61 -13.96
N ASP A 24 -1.80 3.32 -13.14
CA ASP A 24 -2.12 4.73 -13.35
C ASP A 24 -1.23 5.60 -12.48
N LEU A 25 -0.13 6.07 -13.05
CA LEU A 25 0.85 6.85 -12.29
C LEU A 25 0.25 8.15 -11.78
N SER A 26 -0.50 8.86 -12.62
CA SER A 26 -1.11 10.11 -12.22
C SER A 26 -2.08 9.89 -11.06
N GLY A 27 -2.93 8.87 -11.16
CA GLY A 27 -3.85 8.52 -10.08
C GLY A 27 -3.13 8.13 -8.81
N MET A 28 -2.04 7.35 -8.95
CA MET A 28 -1.25 6.95 -7.78
C MET A 28 -0.70 8.18 -7.06
N MET A 29 -0.18 9.13 -7.80
CA MET A 29 0.45 10.29 -7.17
C MET A 29 -0.55 11.27 -6.54
N THR A 30 -1.81 11.20 -6.88
CA THR A 30 -2.82 12.01 -6.19
C THR A 30 -3.09 11.52 -4.77
N VAL A 31 -2.73 10.27 -4.46
CA VAL A 31 -2.97 9.69 -3.15
C VAL A 31 -1.92 10.15 -2.14
N TRP A 32 -0.71 10.42 -2.59
CA TRP A 32 0.41 10.75 -1.71
C TRP A 32 0.39 12.21 -1.27
N SER A 33 0.81 12.45 -0.03
CA SER A 33 0.90 13.81 0.48
C SER A 33 2.05 14.55 -0.18
N GLU A 34 1.84 15.82 -0.48
CA GLU A 34 2.89 16.69 -0.99
C GLU A 34 3.49 17.56 0.11
N ASP A 35 2.84 17.59 1.26
CA ASP A 35 3.23 18.47 2.36
C ASP A 35 4.12 17.81 3.40
N GLU A 36 4.21 16.50 3.37
CA GLU A 36 4.92 15.72 4.37
C GLU A 36 6.08 14.97 3.75
N GLU A 37 7.04 14.56 4.59
CA GLU A 37 8.10 13.68 4.14
C GLU A 37 7.53 12.27 4.05
N VAL A 38 7.33 11.80 2.86
CA VAL A 38 6.63 10.54 2.62
C VAL A 38 7.61 9.39 2.47
N VAL A 39 7.16 8.19 2.87
CA VAL A 39 7.99 6.99 2.86
C VAL A 39 7.25 5.85 2.15
N CYS A 40 7.97 5.13 1.31
CA CYS A 40 7.43 3.94 0.66
C CYS A 40 8.45 2.83 0.68
N ILE A 41 8.03 1.64 1.14
CA ILE A 41 8.87 0.46 1.15
C ILE A 41 8.09 -0.65 0.44
N HIS A 42 8.54 -1.02 -0.74
CA HIS A 42 7.95 -2.14 -1.48
C HIS A 42 8.46 -3.46 -0.88
N PRO A 43 7.73 -4.56 -1.05
CA PRO A 43 8.15 -5.82 -0.46
C PRO A 43 9.57 -6.18 -0.84
N GLY A 44 10.39 -6.43 0.18
CA GLY A 44 11.78 -6.84 -0.04
C GLY A 44 12.70 -5.76 -0.55
N SER A 45 12.27 -4.50 -0.53
CA SER A 45 13.02 -3.42 -1.15
C SER A 45 13.54 -2.43 -0.11
N ILE A 46 14.30 -1.45 -0.59
CA ILE A 46 14.85 -0.41 0.27
C ILE A 46 13.78 0.62 0.61
N ARG A 47 14.03 1.38 1.64
CA ARG A 47 13.14 2.47 2.02
C ARG A 47 13.35 3.66 1.07
N LEU A 48 12.27 4.09 0.42
CA LEU A 48 12.27 5.27 -0.43
C LEU A 48 11.70 6.44 0.36
N VAL A 49 12.36 7.58 0.28
CA VAL A 49 11.94 8.77 1.01
C VAL A 49 11.75 9.91 0.03
N GLY A 50 10.62 10.59 0.12
CA GLY A 50 10.31 11.74 -0.72
C GLY A 50 9.52 11.40 -1.95
N LEU A 51 8.74 12.38 -2.40
CA LEU A 51 7.78 12.18 -3.47
C LEU A 51 8.45 11.81 -4.80
N ALA A 52 9.59 12.41 -5.11
CA ALA A 52 10.25 12.14 -6.37
C ALA A 52 10.72 10.68 -6.48
N ALA A 53 11.33 10.16 -5.40
CA ALA A 53 11.80 8.78 -5.40
C ALA A 53 10.63 7.80 -5.46
N ILE A 54 9.55 8.12 -4.75
CA ILE A 54 8.36 7.28 -4.73
C ILE A 54 7.69 7.26 -6.11
N ARG A 55 7.57 8.43 -6.74
CA ARG A 55 7.00 8.51 -8.08
C ARG A 55 7.82 7.69 -9.07
N GLU A 56 9.13 7.80 -9.00
CA GLU A 56 10.00 7.06 -9.91
C GLU A 56 9.84 5.55 -9.74
N SER A 57 9.69 5.07 -8.51
CA SER A 57 9.51 3.64 -8.26
C SER A 57 8.19 3.13 -8.84
N TRP A 58 7.11 3.89 -8.70
CA TRP A 58 5.82 3.51 -9.29
C TRP A 58 5.88 3.57 -10.81
N ARG A 59 6.55 4.60 -11.35
CA ARG A 59 6.71 4.71 -12.80
C ARG A 59 7.41 3.48 -13.37
N GLN A 60 8.50 3.05 -12.73
CA GLN A 60 9.22 1.87 -13.20
C GLN A 60 8.36 0.62 -13.15
N LEU A 61 7.61 0.45 -12.08
CA LEU A 61 6.73 -0.71 -11.96
C LEU A 61 5.64 -0.68 -13.04
N PHE A 62 5.02 0.46 -13.26
CA PHE A 62 3.92 0.57 -14.21
C PHE A 62 4.40 0.44 -15.67
N GLU A 63 5.62 0.86 -15.94
CA GLU A 63 6.20 0.75 -17.30
C GLU A 63 6.83 -0.60 -17.56
N SER A 64 6.96 -1.45 -16.55
CA SER A 64 7.55 -2.77 -16.73
C SER A 64 6.67 -3.70 -17.56
N GLY A 65 5.43 -3.35 -17.76
CA GLY A 65 4.49 -4.18 -18.51
C GLY A 65 3.79 -5.21 -17.68
N SER A 66 4.19 -5.42 -16.44
CA SER A 66 3.50 -6.35 -15.54
C SER A 66 2.24 -5.70 -15.01
N ARG A 67 1.13 -6.38 -15.15
CA ARG A 67 -0.12 -5.91 -14.59
C ARG A 67 -0.35 -6.61 -13.26
N ILE A 68 -0.44 -5.82 -12.23
CA ILE A 68 -0.59 -6.31 -10.87
C ILE A 68 -1.93 -5.85 -10.32
N THR A 69 -2.71 -6.79 -9.83
CA THR A 69 -3.97 -6.48 -9.16
C THR A 69 -3.81 -6.85 -7.70
N VAL A 70 -4.25 -5.98 -6.81
CA VAL A 70 -4.19 -6.24 -5.38
C VAL A 70 -5.61 -6.24 -4.83
N ARG A 71 -5.95 -7.32 -4.11
CA ARG A 71 -7.22 -7.42 -3.41
C ARG A 71 -6.93 -7.30 -1.91
N PRO A 72 -7.27 -6.17 -1.29
CA PRO A 72 -7.03 -6.02 0.14
C PRO A 72 -8.07 -6.78 0.97
N THR A 73 -7.61 -7.41 2.05
CA THR A 73 -8.47 -8.10 3.00
C THR A 73 -7.93 -7.89 4.41
N HIS A 74 -8.65 -8.35 5.41
CA HIS A 74 -8.22 -8.32 6.81
C HIS A 74 -7.79 -6.93 7.25
N LEU A 75 -8.57 -5.93 6.87
CA LEU A 75 -8.25 -4.54 7.15
C LEU A 75 -8.49 -4.23 8.62
N ILE A 76 -7.46 -3.72 9.28
CA ILE A 76 -7.55 -3.21 10.64
C ILE A 76 -7.23 -1.73 10.60
N ARG A 77 -8.11 -0.93 11.16
CA ARG A 77 -7.99 0.52 11.16
C ARG A 77 -7.78 1.06 12.56
N TRP A 78 -6.89 1.99 12.68
CA TRP A 78 -6.71 2.80 13.87
C TRP A 78 -6.61 4.24 13.42
N HIS A 79 -7.36 5.14 14.04
CA HIS A 79 -7.32 6.54 13.59
C HIS A 79 -7.75 7.51 14.69
N ASN A 80 -7.34 8.75 14.49
CA ASN A 80 -7.89 9.88 15.22
C ASN A 80 -8.30 10.92 14.17
N MET A 81 -8.52 12.16 14.59
CA MET A 81 -9.02 13.20 13.69
C MET A 81 -8.07 13.51 12.53
N MET A 82 -6.78 13.35 12.74
CA MET A 82 -5.77 13.81 11.78
C MET A 82 -4.93 12.69 11.18
N THR A 83 -4.95 11.52 11.75
CA THR A 83 -4.07 10.43 11.33
C THR A 83 -4.82 9.11 11.31
N ALA A 84 -4.55 8.30 10.31
CA ALA A 84 -5.10 6.96 10.23
C ALA A 84 -3.98 5.97 9.92
N VAL A 85 -4.01 4.81 10.59
CA VAL A 85 -3.08 3.72 10.32
C VAL A 85 -3.90 2.50 9.99
N HIS A 86 -3.67 1.95 8.81
CA HIS A 86 -4.35 0.74 8.37
C HIS A 86 -3.33 -0.37 8.21
N THR A 87 -3.65 -1.57 8.71
CA THR A 87 -2.89 -2.75 8.30
C THR A 87 -3.82 -3.61 7.47
N VAL A 88 -3.27 -4.23 6.43
CA VAL A 88 -4.09 -4.92 5.45
C VAL A 88 -3.29 -6.07 4.86
N HIS A 89 -3.99 -7.16 4.53
CA HIS A 89 -3.40 -8.23 3.75
C HIS A 89 -3.65 -7.91 2.28
N GLN A 90 -2.61 -7.95 1.49
CA GLN A 90 -2.69 -7.70 0.06
C GLN A 90 -2.55 -9.02 -0.67
N HIS A 91 -3.61 -9.43 -1.37
CA HIS A 91 -3.56 -10.61 -2.21
C HIS A 91 -3.20 -10.15 -3.61
N VAL A 92 -1.98 -10.47 -4.01
CA VAL A 92 -1.41 -9.95 -5.24
C VAL A 92 -1.57 -10.97 -6.35
N HIS A 93 -2.08 -10.51 -7.48
CA HIS A 93 -2.19 -11.31 -8.69
C HIS A 93 -1.45 -10.60 -9.81
N VAL A 94 -0.53 -11.30 -10.44
CA VAL A 94 0.20 -10.79 -11.60
C VAL A 94 -0.42 -11.42 -12.84
N GLU A 95 -0.81 -10.58 -13.80
CA GLU A 95 -1.43 -11.06 -15.02
C GLU A 95 -0.51 -12.06 -15.74
N GLY A 96 -1.07 -13.21 -16.10
CA GLY A 96 -0.31 -14.25 -16.74
C GLY A 96 0.36 -15.22 -15.79
N ASP A 97 0.27 -14.99 -14.50
CA ASP A 97 0.87 -15.88 -13.49
C ASP A 97 -0.26 -16.54 -12.70
N ASP A 98 -0.41 -17.84 -12.87
CA ASP A 98 -1.47 -18.59 -12.20
C ASP A 98 -1.07 -19.11 -10.82
N ARG A 99 0.15 -18.84 -10.37
CA ARG A 99 0.60 -19.33 -9.08
C ARG A 99 -0.08 -18.58 -7.95
N LEU A 100 -0.35 -19.29 -6.88
CA LEU A 100 -0.84 -18.67 -5.66
C LEU A 100 0.35 -18.19 -4.86
N HIS A 101 0.29 -16.95 -4.43
CA HIS A 101 1.33 -16.37 -3.60
C HIS A 101 0.79 -16.11 -2.21
N PRO A 102 1.63 -16.24 -1.18
CA PRO A 102 1.21 -15.81 0.16
C PRO A 102 0.86 -14.33 0.13
N PRO A 103 -0.04 -13.90 0.99
CA PRO A 103 -0.38 -12.48 1.01
C PRO A 103 0.80 -11.63 1.46
N ILE A 104 0.76 -10.38 1.09
CA ILE A 104 1.70 -9.38 1.55
C ILE A 104 0.99 -8.60 2.63
N ILE A 105 1.69 -8.27 3.71
CA ILE A 105 1.12 -7.45 4.77
C ILE A 105 1.60 -6.03 4.56
N ALA A 106 0.68 -5.09 4.54
CA ALA A 106 1.02 -3.69 4.34
C ALA A 106 0.50 -2.85 5.49
N THR A 107 1.27 -1.82 5.81
CA THR A 107 0.86 -0.75 6.73
C THR A 107 0.76 0.52 5.90
N ASN A 108 -0.42 1.12 5.90
CA ASN A 108 -0.69 2.36 5.18
C ASN A 108 -1.03 3.43 6.20
N VAL A 109 -0.32 4.53 6.16
CA VAL A 109 -0.54 5.65 7.08
C VAL A 109 -0.99 6.86 6.28
N PHE A 110 -2.05 7.49 6.77
CA PHE A 110 -2.64 8.65 6.10
C PHE A 110 -2.73 9.80 7.09
N THR A 111 -2.62 11.03 6.56
CA THR A 111 -2.86 12.22 7.37
C THR A 111 -3.90 13.08 6.67
N ARG A 112 -4.62 13.86 7.47
CA ARG A 112 -5.62 14.78 6.97
C ARG A 112 -5.03 16.18 6.92
N GLY A 113 -5.08 16.78 5.75
CA GLY A 113 -4.61 18.13 5.53
C GLY A 113 -5.65 18.97 4.83
N ALA A 114 -5.22 20.12 4.30
CA ALA A 114 -6.12 21.04 3.64
C ALA A 114 -6.79 20.42 2.41
N GLU A 115 -6.14 19.44 1.79
CA GLU A 115 -6.69 18.80 0.61
C GLU A 115 -7.20 17.39 0.91
N GLY A 116 -7.68 17.17 2.13
CA GLY A 116 -8.25 15.90 2.53
C GLY A 116 -7.21 14.92 3.02
N TRP A 117 -7.55 13.65 2.95
CA TRP A 117 -6.67 12.59 3.44
C TRP A 117 -5.66 12.21 2.36
N ARG A 118 -4.40 12.04 2.76
CA ARG A 118 -3.32 11.65 1.86
C ARG A 118 -2.45 10.62 2.54
N MET A 119 -1.85 9.75 1.75
CA MET A 119 -0.93 8.73 2.25
C MET A 119 0.42 9.35 2.53
N VAL A 120 0.99 9.04 3.69
CA VAL A 120 2.34 9.50 4.05
C VAL A 120 3.30 8.33 4.18
N MET A 121 2.80 7.11 4.33
CA MET A 121 3.66 5.94 4.39
C MET A 121 2.93 4.72 3.84
N HIS A 122 3.67 3.93 3.08
CA HIS A 122 3.25 2.60 2.65
C HIS A 122 4.44 1.67 2.89
N HIS A 123 4.23 0.66 3.72
CA HIS A 123 5.28 -0.32 4.00
C HIS A 123 4.68 -1.70 3.84
N ALA A 124 5.16 -2.42 2.85
CA ALA A 124 4.66 -3.75 2.55
C ALA A 124 5.78 -4.77 2.69
N SER A 125 5.43 -5.94 3.22
CA SER A 125 6.40 -7.02 3.39
C SER A 125 5.72 -8.36 3.14
N PRO A 126 6.48 -9.37 2.68
CA PRO A 126 5.90 -10.68 2.50
C PRO A 126 5.43 -11.24 3.84
N ALA A 127 4.26 -11.87 3.84
CA ALA A 127 3.76 -12.53 5.02
C ALA A 127 4.38 -13.92 5.12
N PRO A 128 4.51 -14.46 6.32
CA PRO A 128 4.94 -15.85 6.46
C PRO A 128 3.92 -16.78 5.83
N ASP A 129 4.39 -17.95 5.41
CA ASP A 129 3.52 -19.00 4.93
C ASP A 129 2.65 -19.48 6.10
N MET A 130 1.35 -19.35 5.96
CA MET A 130 0.41 -19.72 7.02
C MET A 130 0.47 -21.20 7.38
N ASP A 131 0.75 -22.04 6.40
CA ASP A 131 0.88 -23.47 6.67
C ASP A 131 2.06 -23.75 7.57
N ASN A 132 3.16 -23.05 7.37
CA ASN A 132 4.31 -23.18 8.24
C ASN A 132 4.01 -22.68 9.65
N ILE A 133 3.26 -21.63 9.76
CA ILE A 133 2.87 -21.11 11.07
C ILE A 133 2.01 -22.12 11.80
N HIS A 134 1.04 -22.73 11.12
CA HIS A 134 0.17 -23.71 11.72
C HIS A 134 0.92 -24.98 12.11
N GLY A 135 2.05 -25.26 11.46
CA GLY A 135 2.87 -26.41 11.83
C GLY A 135 3.67 -26.21 13.06
N HIS A 136 3.78 -24.99 13.58
CA HIS A 136 4.49 -24.70 14.79
C HIS A 136 3.55 -24.71 15.97
N GLU A 137 3.89 -25.45 16.96
CA GLU A 137 3.10 -25.46 18.14
C GLU A 137 3.39 -24.28 19.01
N GLY A 138 2.44 -23.88 19.68
CA GLY A 138 2.66 -22.92 20.68
C GLY A 138 2.71 -21.59 20.17
N PRO A 139 2.92 -20.82 21.03
CA PRO A 139 2.69 -19.49 20.87
C PRO A 139 3.83 -18.81 20.38
N HIS A 140 4.58 -19.21 20.14
CA HIS A 140 5.53 -18.57 19.65
C HIS A 140 5.38 -17.33 19.20
N ILE A 141 5.03 -16.92 19.32
CA ILE A 141 4.99 -16.07 18.89
C ILE A 141 5.28 -15.13 19.01
N ILE A 142 5.75 -14.65 18.86
CA ILE A 142 6.06 -13.89 18.68
C ILE A 142 6.17 -12.92 18.91
N HIS A 143 6.37 -12.32 19.00
CA HIS A 143 6.49 -11.42 19.21
C HIS A 143 7.24 -10.65 19.08
#